data_f70ef21e94b8c4083853943d505e72b1
#
_entry.id   f70ef21e94b8c4083853943d505e72b1
#
_cell.length_a   1.000
_cell.length_b   1.000
_cell.length_c   1.000
_cell.angle_alpha   90.00
_cell.angle_beta   90.00
_cell.angle_gamma   90.00
#
_symmetry.space_group_name_H-M   'P 1'
#
loop_
_entity.id
_entity.type
_entity.pdbx_description
1 polymer ?
#
loop_
_entity_poly.entity_id
_entity_poly.type
_entity_poly.pdbx_seq_one_letter_code
_entity_poly.pdbx_strand_id
1 'polypeptide(L)'
;RSFLKRNRMADRFLYKTKSVCPVCLKEIYADIVSHDGGIYMDKSCAEHGSFSTLIWADSAENYLRWLEYGGMDVNGLPQDEEEADKATGWKSFACEACQLPASSALMTTNRCNMNCPVCFTRDKNEPLHEPSLEECEALMRRYKELAGDDALIEFCGGEPTVRKDICD
;
A
#
# COMPACT_ATOMS: atom_id res chain seq x y z
N ARG A 1 -26.38 -36.68 -11.55
CA ARG A 1 -25.68 -35.49 -10.96
C ARG A 1 -24.26 -35.51 -11.51
N SER A 2 -24.02 -34.75 -12.59
CA SER A 2 -22.72 -34.59 -13.22
C SER A 2 -21.87 -33.71 -12.33
N PHE A 3 -20.86 -34.26 -11.73
CA PHE A 3 -19.76 -33.50 -11.15
C PHE A 3 -18.97 -32.88 -12.30
N LEU A 4 -19.14 -31.59 -12.51
CA LEU A 4 -18.26 -30.80 -13.36
C LEU A 4 -16.83 -31.01 -12.85
N LYS A 5 -16.02 -31.74 -13.61
CA LYS A 5 -14.57 -31.77 -13.43
C LYS A 5 -14.10 -30.32 -13.56
N ARG A 6 -13.79 -29.65 -12.43
CA ARG A 6 -13.00 -28.41 -12.46
C ARG A 6 -11.70 -28.79 -13.15
N ASN A 7 -11.51 -28.27 -14.36
CA ASN A 7 -10.23 -28.28 -15.02
C ASN A 7 -9.25 -27.59 -14.05
N ARG A 8 -8.34 -28.36 -13.44
CA ARG A 8 -7.23 -27.77 -12.70
C ARG A 8 -6.39 -27.06 -13.75
N MET A 9 -6.50 -25.74 -13.80
CA MET A 9 -5.53 -24.92 -14.52
C MET A 9 -4.19 -25.19 -13.86
N ALA A 10 -3.16 -25.46 -14.65
CA ALA A 10 -1.83 -25.71 -14.14
C ALA A 10 -1.34 -24.50 -13.33
N ASP A 11 -0.67 -24.79 -12.23
CA ASP A 11 0.00 -23.77 -11.42
C ASP A 11 0.88 -22.93 -12.32
N ARG A 12 0.69 -21.62 -12.30
CA ARG A 12 1.40 -20.70 -13.17
C ARG A 12 2.05 -19.60 -12.35
N PHE A 13 3.37 -19.51 -12.41
CA PHE A 13 4.11 -18.35 -11.94
C PHE A 13 3.75 -17.14 -12.82
N LEU A 14 3.46 -15.99 -12.19
CA LEU A 14 3.14 -14.74 -12.87
C LEU A 14 4.29 -13.76 -12.79
N TYR A 15 4.73 -13.43 -11.59
CA TYR A 15 5.87 -12.54 -11.38
C TYR A 15 6.40 -12.64 -9.95
N LYS A 16 7.60 -12.08 -9.75
CA LYS A 16 8.26 -11.96 -8.45
C LYS A 16 8.18 -10.53 -7.93
N THR A 17 8.03 -10.37 -6.61
CA THR A 17 7.97 -9.06 -5.96
C THR A 17 8.64 -9.10 -4.60
N LYS A 18 8.84 -7.94 -4.00
CA LYS A 18 9.24 -7.82 -2.59
C LYS A 18 8.03 -7.85 -1.67
N SER A 19 8.24 -8.42 -0.50
CA SER A 19 7.26 -8.51 0.57
C SER A 19 7.96 -8.49 1.92
N VAL A 20 7.21 -8.70 3.00
CA VAL A 20 7.76 -8.84 4.33
C VAL A 20 7.30 -10.14 4.98
N CYS A 21 8.13 -10.69 5.85
CA CYS A 21 7.72 -11.79 6.72
C CYS A 21 6.63 -11.30 7.68
N PRO A 22 5.49 -11.98 7.80
CA PRO A 22 4.40 -11.52 8.69
C PRO A 22 4.73 -11.64 10.18
N VAL A 23 5.82 -12.32 10.53
CA VAL A 23 6.23 -12.51 11.93
C VAL A 23 7.34 -11.54 12.34
N CYS A 24 8.44 -11.48 11.59
CA CYS A 24 9.59 -10.63 11.96
C CYS A 24 9.73 -9.34 11.16
N LEU A 25 8.86 -9.12 10.16
CA LEU A 25 8.82 -7.95 9.27
C LEU A 25 10.09 -7.73 8.44
N LYS A 26 11.02 -8.70 8.41
CA LYS A 26 12.16 -8.67 7.50
C LYS A 26 11.68 -8.72 6.06
N GLU A 27 12.32 -7.95 5.20
CA GLU A 27 12.09 -7.99 3.75
C GLU A 27 12.47 -9.38 3.21
N ILE A 28 11.59 -9.94 2.39
CA ILE A 28 11.75 -11.22 1.70
C ILE A 28 11.13 -11.13 0.30
N TYR A 29 11.54 -12.01 -0.60
CA TYR A 29 10.88 -12.11 -1.90
C TYR A 29 9.60 -12.93 -1.80
N ALA A 30 8.67 -12.65 -2.71
CA ALA A 30 7.43 -13.38 -2.89
C ALA A 30 7.18 -13.67 -4.36
N ASP A 31 6.66 -14.87 -4.63
CA ASP A 31 6.19 -15.28 -5.93
C ASP A 31 4.67 -15.06 -6.02
N ILE A 32 4.24 -14.39 -7.07
CA ILE A 32 2.83 -14.27 -7.39
C ILE A 32 2.48 -15.40 -8.36
N VAL A 33 1.63 -16.30 -7.90
CA VAL A 33 1.30 -17.54 -8.60
C VAL A 33 -0.21 -17.72 -8.76
N SER A 34 -0.61 -18.34 -9.86
CA SER A 34 -2.00 -18.74 -10.08
C SER A 34 -2.15 -20.23 -9.81
N HIS A 35 -3.00 -20.61 -8.87
CA HIS A 35 -3.41 -21.98 -8.62
C HIS A 35 -4.83 -22.05 -8.02
N ASP A 36 -5.46 -23.19 -8.11
CA ASP A 36 -6.82 -23.46 -7.55
C ASP A 36 -7.89 -22.40 -7.90
N GLY A 37 -7.72 -21.69 -9.03
CA GLY A 37 -8.66 -20.68 -9.50
C GLY A 37 -8.54 -19.31 -8.84
N GLY A 38 -7.41 -19.05 -8.17
CA GLY A 38 -7.06 -17.77 -7.55
C GLY A 38 -5.62 -17.38 -7.79
N ILE A 39 -5.26 -16.20 -7.35
CA ILE A 39 -3.87 -15.70 -7.36
C ILE A 39 -3.40 -15.63 -5.91
N TYR A 40 -2.23 -16.19 -5.69
CA TYR A 40 -1.61 -16.28 -4.37
C TYR A 40 -0.28 -15.57 -4.33
N MET A 41 0.07 -15.06 -3.16
CA MET A 41 1.40 -14.58 -2.84
C MET A 41 2.09 -15.63 -1.98
N ASP A 42 3.05 -16.32 -2.57
CA ASP A 42 3.86 -17.34 -1.91
C ASP A 42 5.21 -16.76 -1.53
N LYS A 43 5.59 -16.90 -0.27
CA LYS A 43 6.83 -16.35 0.25
C LYS A 43 7.40 -17.23 1.36
N SER A 44 8.72 -17.16 1.56
CA SER A 44 9.41 -17.95 2.59
C SER A 44 10.38 -17.10 3.38
N CYS A 45 10.33 -17.24 4.70
CA CYS A 45 11.29 -16.66 5.63
C CYS A 45 12.18 -17.76 6.18
N ALA A 46 13.49 -17.55 6.20
CA ALA A 46 14.45 -18.54 6.70
C ALA A 46 14.22 -18.91 8.17
N GLU A 47 13.66 -17.98 8.97
CA GLU A 47 13.40 -18.19 10.39
C GLU A 47 11.98 -18.67 10.69
N HIS A 48 10.99 -18.35 9.84
CA HIS A 48 9.55 -18.53 10.14
C HIS A 48 8.82 -19.40 9.11
N GLY A 49 9.54 -19.98 8.13
CA GLY A 49 8.96 -20.89 7.16
C GLY A 49 8.19 -20.21 6.03
N SER A 50 7.31 -20.97 5.38
CA SER A 50 6.61 -20.57 4.18
C SER A 50 5.20 -20.05 4.49
N PHE A 51 4.77 -19.06 3.71
CA PHE A 51 3.45 -18.45 3.79
C PHE A 51 2.85 -18.39 2.39
N SER A 52 1.57 -18.68 2.30
CA SER A 52 0.77 -18.53 1.08
C SER A 52 -0.49 -17.77 1.40
N THR A 53 -0.80 -16.73 0.65
CA THR A 53 -1.96 -15.87 0.89
C THR A 53 -2.70 -15.62 -0.40
N LEU A 54 -4.00 -15.91 -0.42
CA LEU A 54 -4.87 -15.54 -1.53
C LEU A 54 -4.95 -14.01 -1.63
N ILE A 55 -4.55 -13.46 -2.77
CA ILE A 55 -4.60 -12.00 -3.04
C ILE A 55 -5.66 -11.63 -4.06
N TRP A 56 -6.14 -12.60 -4.87
CA TRP A 56 -7.18 -12.39 -5.86
C TRP A 56 -7.99 -13.68 -6.08
N ALA A 57 -9.31 -13.60 -5.97
CA ALA A 57 -10.19 -14.77 -5.98
C ALA A 57 -10.80 -15.09 -7.37
N ASP A 58 -10.05 -14.82 -8.45
CA ASP A 58 -10.47 -15.05 -9.82
C ASP A 58 -9.25 -15.41 -10.70
N SER A 59 -9.47 -15.56 -12.02
CA SER A 59 -8.48 -16.01 -12.99
C SER A 59 -7.28 -15.08 -13.12
N ALA A 60 -6.16 -15.64 -13.61
CA ALA A 60 -4.96 -14.88 -13.91
C ALA A 60 -5.21 -13.81 -15.00
N GLU A 61 -6.07 -14.09 -15.98
CA GLU A 61 -6.42 -13.12 -17.02
C GLU A 61 -7.10 -11.89 -16.43
N ASN A 62 -8.06 -12.09 -15.53
CA ASN A 62 -8.76 -10.98 -14.87
C ASN A 62 -7.85 -10.20 -13.93
N TYR A 63 -6.94 -10.88 -13.23
CA TYR A 63 -5.93 -10.25 -12.39
C TYR A 63 -4.97 -9.38 -13.20
N LEU A 64 -4.40 -9.91 -14.28
CA LEU A 64 -3.48 -9.17 -15.15
C LEU A 64 -4.17 -7.97 -15.81
N ARG A 65 -5.41 -8.14 -16.29
CA ARG A 65 -6.21 -7.03 -16.81
C ARG A 65 -6.46 -5.94 -15.77
N TRP A 66 -6.66 -6.31 -14.51
CA TRP A 66 -6.81 -5.34 -13.43
C TRP A 66 -5.50 -4.56 -13.18
N LEU A 67 -4.34 -5.23 -13.24
CA LEU A 67 -3.05 -4.56 -13.16
C LEU A 67 -2.83 -3.57 -14.32
N GLU A 68 -3.15 -3.98 -15.56
CA GLU A 68 -3.10 -3.10 -16.74
C GLU A 68 -4.02 -1.88 -16.59
N TYR A 69 -5.24 -2.08 -16.11
CA TYR A 69 -6.16 -0.99 -15.82
C TYR A 69 -5.61 0.00 -14.79
N GLY A 70 -4.84 -0.49 -13.83
CA GLY A 70 -4.09 0.30 -12.85
C GLY A 70 -2.82 0.95 -13.40
N GLY A 71 -2.53 0.80 -14.70
CA GLY A 71 -1.38 1.41 -15.36
C GLY A 71 -0.08 0.60 -15.27
N MET A 72 -0.12 -0.66 -14.83
CA MET A 72 1.06 -1.53 -14.83
C MET A 72 1.30 -2.14 -16.20
N ASP A 73 2.57 -2.16 -16.62
CA ASP A 73 3.00 -2.95 -17.78
C ASP A 73 3.11 -4.43 -17.39
N VAL A 74 2.09 -5.22 -17.73
CA VAL A 74 2.06 -6.65 -17.40
C VAL A 74 3.06 -7.48 -18.17
N ASN A 75 3.62 -6.97 -19.29
CA ASN A 75 4.67 -7.64 -20.05
C ASN A 75 6.05 -7.39 -19.45
N GLY A 76 6.20 -6.34 -18.66
CA GLY A 76 7.42 -5.97 -17.93
C GLY A 76 7.42 -6.40 -16.47
N LEU A 77 6.53 -7.31 -16.04
CA LEU A 77 6.51 -7.81 -14.67
C LEU A 77 7.78 -8.58 -14.33
N PRO A 78 8.39 -8.35 -13.14
CA PRO A 78 9.64 -8.98 -12.73
C PRO A 78 9.56 -10.50 -12.71
N GLN A 79 10.55 -11.17 -13.29
CA GLN A 79 10.59 -12.62 -13.34
C GLN A 79 11.59 -13.23 -12.33
N ASP A 80 12.51 -12.42 -11.82
CA ASP A 80 13.49 -12.83 -10.80
C ASP A 80 13.69 -11.75 -9.72
N GLU A 81 14.60 -12.01 -8.78
CA GLU A 81 14.89 -11.11 -7.66
C GLU A 81 15.56 -9.82 -8.11
N GLU A 82 16.45 -9.88 -9.11
CA GLU A 82 17.13 -8.69 -9.63
C GLU A 82 16.15 -7.73 -10.32
N GLU A 83 15.22 -8.29 -11.09
CA GLU A 83 14.16 -7.50 -11.71
C GLU A 83 13.17 -6.97 -10.68
N ALA A 84 12.83 -7.76 -9.64
CA ALA A 84 12.00 -7.31 -8.54
C ALA A 84 12.65 -6.18 -7.76
N ASP A 85 13.97 -6.19 -7.56
CA ASP A 85 14.72 -5.10 -6.93
C ASP A 85 14.67 -3.80 -7.75
N LYS A 86 14.71 -3.90 -9.06
CA LYS A 86 14.63 -2.75 -9.97
C LYS A 86 13.21 -2.20 -10.05
N ALA A 87 12.20 -3.08 -10.06
CA ALA A 87 10.79 -2.70 -10.22
C ALA A 87 10.19 -2.10 -8.95
N THR A 88 10.59 -2.59 -7.78
CA THR A 88 10.02 -2.14 -6.50
C THR A 88 10.48 -0.77 -6.07
N GLY A 89 11.20 0.00 -6.85
CA GLY A 89 11.45 1.44 -6.64
C GLY A 89 11.63 1.96 -5.20
N TRP A 90 11.57 1.07 -4.20
CA TRP A 90 11.77 1.32 -2.78
C TRP A 90 13.28 1.49 -2.48
N LYS A 91 13.92 2.25 -3.32
CA LYS A 91 15.15 2.87 -2.89
C LYS A 91 14.72 3.90 -1.89
N SER A 92 15.16 3.80 -0.66
CA SER A 92 14.89 4.65 0.49
C SER A 92 14.18 5.99 0.17
N PHE A 93 13.55 6.64 1.13
CA PHE A 93 12.98 7.99 1.01
C PHE A 93 13.91 9.06 0.39
N ALA A 94 15.14 8.70 0.06
CA ALA A 94 16.17 9.52 -0.58
C ALA A 94 16.38 9.16 -2.07
N CYS A 95 15.56 8.31 -2.68
CA CYS A 95 15.70 7.99 -4.10
C CYS A 95 15.17 9.14 -4.96
N GLU A 96 16.06 9.73 -5.78
CA GLU A 96 15.69 10.76 -6.77
C GLU A 96 14.64 10.30 -7.79
N ALA A 97 14.45 8.98 -7.94
CA ALA A 97 13.43 8.38 -8.82
C ALA A 97 12.10 8.09 -8.11
N CYS A 98 12.01 8.26 -6.79
CA CYS A 98 10.74 8.16 -6.07
C CYS A 98 9.92 9.40 -6.36
N GLN A 99 8.88 9.25 -7.16
CA GLN A 99 7.87 10.29 -7.29
C GLN A 99 7.18 10.43 -5.93
N LEU A 100 7.27 11.60 -5.34
CA LEU A 100 6.44 11.92 -4.19
C LEU A 100 4.97 11.91 -4.62
N PRO A 101 4.06 11.45 -3.75
CA PRO A 101 2.65 11.48 -4.07
C PRO A 101 2.24 12.93 -4.38
N ALA A 102 1.39 13.10 -5.40
CA ALA A 102 0.84 14.40 -5.75
C ALA A 102 -0.02 15.01 -4.63
N SER A 103 -0.49 14.18 -3.71
CA SER A 103 -1.21 14.61 -2.51
C SER A 103 -0.65 13.93 -1.26
N SER A 104 -0.70 14.65 -0.15
CA SER A 104 -0.33 14.13 1.18
C SER A 104 -1.41 14.50 2.20
N ALA A 105 -1.71 13.58 3.09
CA ALA A 105 -2.65 13.80 4.18
C ALA A 105 -1.89 14.26 5.43
N LEU A 106 -2.21 15.46 5.90
CA LEU A 106 -1.67 16.01 7.16
C LEU A 106 -2.69 15.79 8.28
N MET A 107 -2.33 14.96 9.24
CA MET A 107 -3.16 14.76 10.43
C MET A 107 -3.00 15.97 11.37
N THR A 108 -3.99 16.86 11.38
CA THR A 108 -3.96 18.09 12.16
C THR A 108 -4.50 17.93 13.57
N THR A 109 -5.36 16.95 13.80
CA THR A 109 -5.95 16.63 15.11
C THR A 109 -6.57 15.24 15.09
N ASN A 110 -6.60 14.53 16.21
CA ASN A 110 -7.44 13.35 16.37
C ASN A 110 -8.76 13.65 17.08
N ARG A 111 -9.02 14.93 17.38
CA ARG A 111 -10.31 15.36 17.92
C ARG A 111 -11.42 15.22 16.86
N CYS A 112 -12.59 14.74 17.28
CA CYS A 112 -13.70 14.54 16.38
C CYS A 112 -15.04 14.74 17.14
N ASN A 113 -15.94 15.47 16.52
CA ASN A 113 -17.32 15.66 17.02
C ASN A 113 -18.33 14.73 16.35
N MET A 114 -17.86 13.83 15.44
CA MET A 114 -18.71 12.88 14.73
C MET A 114 -18.57 11.48 15.31
N ASN A 115 -19.63 10.68 15.17
CA ASN A 115 -19.65 9.28 15.58
C ASN A 115 -19.98 8.36 14.40
N CYS A 116 -19.15 8.40 13.35
CA CYS A 116 -19.35 7.59 12.15
C CYS A 116 -19.29 6.10 12.52
N PRO A 117 -20.24 5.29 12.04
CA PRO A 117 -20.26 3.84 12.30
C PRO A 117 -19.07 3.11 11.66
N VAL A 118 -18.51 3.67 10.58
CA VAL A 118 -17.28 3.22 9.95
C VAL A 118 -16.29 4.37 10.00
N CYS A 119 -15.24 4.23 10.81
CA CYS A 119 -14.20 5.23 10.95
C CYS A 119 -12.83 4.57 10.94
N PHE A 120 -11.91 5.07 10.12
CA PHE A 120 -10.54 4.54 10.08
C PHE A 120 -9.66 5.11 11.20
N THR A 121 -10.04 6.25 11.81
CA THR A 121 -9.32 6.83 12.94
C THR A 121 -9.73 6.12 14.23
N ARG A 122 -8.90 5.18 14.69
CA ARG A 122 -9.20 4.37 15.88
C ARG A 122 -9.17 5.19 17.17
N ASP A 123 -8.15 6.05 17.28
CA ASP A 123 -7.78 6.73 18.53
C ASP A 123 -8.31 8.18 18.53
N LYS A 124 -9.54 8.37 18.02
CA LYS A 124 -10.17 9.69 18.07
C LYS A 124 -10.48 10.08 19.52
N ASN A 125 -10.11 11.33 19.85
CA ASN A 125 -10.30 11.96 21.16
C ASN A 125 -9.44 11.45 22.33
N GLU A 126 -8.82 10.24 22.26
CA GLU A 126 -8.06 9.68 23.39
C GLU A 126 -6.87 8.81 22.93
N PRO A 127 -5.62 9.13 23.36
CA PRO A 127 -5.23 10.40 23.93
C PRO A 127 -5.32 11.51 22.89
N LEU A 128 -5.61 12.74 23.31
CA LEU A 128 -5.62 13.85 22.37
C LEU A 128 -4.25 14.08 21.77
N HIS A 129 -4.19 14.07 20.44
CA HIS A 129 -3.00 14.40 19.66
C HIS A 129 -3.36 15.54 18.70
N GLU A 130 -2.71 16.65 18.88
CA GLU A 130 -2.95 17.88 18.12
C GLU A 130 -1.60 18.59 17.96
N PRO A 131 -0.91 18.43 16.79
CA PRO A 131 0.35 19.10 16.53
C PRO A 131 0.19 20.62 16.64
N SER A 132 1.23 21.33 17.06
CA SER A 132 1.22 22.80 17.06
C SER A 132 1.14 23.36 15.64
N LEU A 133 0.76 24.63 15.50
CA LEU A 133 0.76 25.29 14.18
C LEU A 133 2.17 25.31 13.57
N GLU A 134 3.20 25.55 14.39
CA GLU A 134 4.60 25.55 13.94
C GLU A 134 5.03 24.16 13.40
N GLU A 135 4.58 23.08 14.06
CA GLU A 135 4.83 21.72 13.59
C GLU A 135 4.10 21.44 12.27
N CYS A 136 2.83 21.83 12.16
CA CYS A 136 2.06 21.71 10.93
C CYS A 136 2.70 22.50 9.78
N GLU A 137 3.09 23.75 10.03
CA GLU A 137 3.75 24.61 9.07
C GLU A 137 5.10 24.03 8.61
N ALA A 138 5.90 23.52 9.53
CA ALA A 138 7.18 22.89 9.22
C ALA A 138 6.99 21.65 8.31
N LEU A 139 5.98 20.81 8.58
CA LEU A 139 5.65 19.66 7.74
C LEU A 139 5.17 20.08 6.35
N MET A 140 4.30 21.08 6.26
CA MET A 140 3.80 21.60 4.97
C MET A 140 4.94 22.20 4.13
N ARG A 141 5.83 23.00 4.74
CA ARG A 141 7.01 23.56 4.07
C ARG A 141 7.91 22.43 3.54
N ARG A 142 8.20 21.46 4.40
CA ARG A 142 9.03 20.31 4.00
C ARG A 142 8.41 19.52 2.86
N TYR A 143 7.11 19.30 2.89
CA TYR A 143 6.41 18.62 1.80
C TYR A 143 6.47 19.42 0.49
N LYS A 144 6.23 20.73 0.57
CA LYS A 144 6.34 21.63 -0.60
C LYS A 144 7.74 21.64 -1.20
N GLU A 145 8.80 21.68 -0.37
CA GLU A 145 10.19 21.59 -0.84
C GLU A 145 10.46 20.30 -1.62
N LEU A 146 9.86 19.20 -1.20
CA LEU A 146 10.05 17.88 -1.81
C LEU A 146 9.15 17.66 -3.04
N ALA A 147 7.90 18.10 -3.00
CA ALA A 147 6.89 17.82 -4.03
C ALA A 147 6.72 18.96 -5.07
N GLY A 148 7.29 20.14 -4.80
CA GLY A 148 7.24 21.29 -5.71
C GLY A 148 5.92 22.07 -5.65
N ASP A 149 5.62 22.83 -6.71
CA ASP A 149 4.51 23.78 -6.73
C ASP A 149 3.13 23.10 -6.87
N ASP A 150 3.10 21.87 -7.38
CA ASP A 150 1.87 21.06 -7.53
C ASP A 150 1.51 20.27 -6.25
N ALA A 151 2.21 20.51 -5.13
CA ALA A 151 1.97 19.84 -3.87
C ALA A 151 0.54 20.12 -3.36
N LEU A 152 -0.25 19.06 -3.20
CA LEU A 152 -1.56 19.11 -2.58
C LEU A 152 -1.50 18.52 -1.18
N ILE A 153 -2.01 19.26 -0.19
CA ILE A 153 -2.11 18.78 1.19
C ILE A 153 -3.59 18.73 1.59
N GLU A 154 -4.01 17.56 2.05
CA GLU A 154 -5.34 17.36 2.61
C GLU A 154 -5.25 17.35 4.14
N PHE A 155 -6.01 18.19 4.81
CA PHE A 155 -6.12 18.12 6.26
C PHE A 155 -7.02 16.98 6.67
N CYS A 156 -6.52 16.13 7.53
CA CYS A 156 -7.23 14.95 8.00
C CYS A 156 -7.04 14.71 9.50
N GLY A 157 -7.51 13.55 9.97
CA GLY A 157 -7.40 13.10 11.35
C GLY A 157 -8.75 12.65 11.89
N GLY A 158 -9.21 13.26 12.99
CA GLY A 158 -10.58 13.15 13.43
C GLY A 158 -11.49 13.99 12.52
N GLU A 159 -11.86 15.18 12.96
CA GLU A 159 -12.51 16.19 12.14
C GLU A 159 -11.69 17.50 12.23
N PRO A 160 -10.92 17.85 11.19
CA PRO A 160 -10.03 19.01 11.25
C PRO A 160 -10.72 20.32 11.63
N THR A 161 -11.97 20.51 11.23
CA THR A 161 -12.72 21.76 11.49
C THR A 161 -13.09 21.98 12.96
N VAL A 162 -12.90 20.99 13.84
CA VAL A 162 -13.05 21.19 15.29
C VAL A 162 -11.83 21.81 15.94
N ARG A 163 -10.72 21.91 15.22
CA ARG A 163 -9.52 22.60 15.66
C ARG A 163 -9.77 24.10 15.67
N LYS A 164 -9.44 24.78 16.78
CA LYS A 164 -9.80 26.19 16.96
C LYS A 164 -9.01 27.15 16.08
N ASP A 165 -7.80 26.76 15.74
CA ASP A 165 -6.81 27.51 14.96
C ASP A 165 -6.66 27.00 13.52
N ILE A 166 -7.67 26.31 13.00
CA ILE A 166 -7.63 25.72 11.66
C ILE A 166 -7.57 26.77 10.52
N CYS A 167 -7.93 28.01 10.80
CA CYS A 167 -7.94 29.10 9.84
C CYS A 167 -6.74 30.05 9.99
N ASP A 168 -5.87 29.79 10.96
CA ASP A 168 -4.65 30.59 11.20
C ASP A 168 -3.49 30.05 10.35
#